data_00a0881939a138b157af2f4980c1f23c
#
_entry.id   00a0881939a138b157af2f4980c1f23c
#
_cell.length_a   1.000
_cell.length_b   1.000
_cell.length_c   1.000
_cell.angle_alpha   90.00
_cell.angle_beta   90.00
_cell.angle_gamma   90.00
#
_symmetry.space_group_name_H-M   'P 1'
#
loop_
_entity.id
_entity.type
_entity.pdbx_description
1 polymer ?
#
loop_
_entity_poly.entity_id
_entity_poly.type
_entity_poly.pdbx_seq_one_letter_code
_entity_poly.pdbx_strand_id
1 'polypeptide(L)'
;SVGLNANLIREGFGRVSATGVAYDFGVQHKGLAGLENLEVGFALKNFGQPMKYDGEGLGVFATASGSDRPEDYYKVDAASFDLPFVFDMGLKYNVAGADLGVTYTSNYYSTDELKLYAGYGLEGLGSVGIGFQTSGAAQELDHHGDDHDHGDDDWYTNPSDGVSFGASLDMSRFIGANMSVDYSMVPMGDFGTNSIVALRIAF
;
A
#
# COMPACT_ATOMS: atom_id res chain seq x y z
N SER A 1 16.44 2.90 14.50
CA SER A 1 16.41 3.93 13.43
C SER A 1 15.08 4.65 13.43
N VAL A 2 15.10 5.91 13.01
CA VAL A 2 13.91 6.76 12.85
C VAL A 2 14.01 7.37 11.47
N GLY A 3 12.89 7.43 10.75
CA GLY A 3 12.78 8.04 9.43
C GLY A 3 11.63 9.04 9.38
N LEU A 4 11.84 10.11 8.64
CA LEU A 4 10.83 11.12 8.32
C LEU A 4 10.91 11.39 6.82
N ASN A 5 9.74 11.53 6.18
CA ASN A 5 9.64 11.95 4.79
C ASN A 5 8.52 12.99 4.65
N ALA A 6 8.66 13.89 3.70
CA ALA A 6 7.63 14.85 3.33
C ALA A 6 7.43 14.81 1.83
N ASN A 7 6.19 14.57 1.41
CA ASN A 7 5.80 14.40 0.02
C ASN A 7 4.90 15.56 -0.41
N LEU A 8 5.27 16.24 -1.49
CA LEU A 8 4.38 17.15 -2.18
C LEU A 8 3.56 16.33 -3.18
N ILE A 9 2.24 16.29 -2.96
CA ILE A 9 1.31 15.56 -3.81
C ILE A 9 0.59 16.54 -4.71
N ARG A 10 0.53 16.23 -5.99
CA ARG A 10 -0.27 16.96 -6.96
C ARG A 10 -1.02 15.98 -7.83
N GLU A 11 -2.33 16.11 -7.85
CA GLU A 11 -3.21 15.35 -8.72
C GLU A 11 -3.92 16.29 -9.67
N GLY A 12 -4.19 15.84 -10.89
CA GLY A 12 -4.87 16.67 -11.88
C GLY A 12 -5.65 15.83 -12.87
N PHE A 13 -6.84 16.29 -13.19
CA PHE A 13 -7.68 15.71 -14.22
C PHE A 13 -8.29 16.81 -15.08
N GLY A 14 -7.94 16.81 -16.35
CA GLY A 14 -8.40 17.86 -17.25
C GLY A 14 -7.97 19.25 -16.81
N ARG A 15 -8.96 20.11 -16.45
CA ARG A 15 -8.75 21.51 -16.01
C ARG A 15 -8.93 21.71 -14.51
N VAL A 16 -8.84 20.65 -13.73
CA VAL A 16 -8.87 20.69 -12.27
C VAL A 16 -7.62 20.06 -11.69
N SER A 17 -7.16 20.57 -10.56
CA SER A 17 -6.02 19.97 -9.83
C SER A 17 -6.20 20.16 -8.33
N ALA A 18 -5.63 19.24 -7.56
CA ALA A 18 -5.48 19.29 -6.13
C ALA A 18 -4.01 19.23 -5.75
N THR A 19 -3.61 19.94 -4.72
CA THR A 19 -2.24 19.90 -4.21
C THR A 19 -2.28 19.78 -2.69
N GLY A 20 -1.44 18.92 -2.14
CA GLY A 20 -1.33 18.69 -0.71
C GLY A 20 0.06 18.28 -0.30
N VAL A 21 0.27 18.19 1.00
CA VAL A 21 1.51 17.72 1.60
C VAL A 21 1.18 16.54 2.50
N ALA A 22 1.89 15.45 2.31
CA ALA A 22 1.85 14.27 3.16
C ALA A 22 3.16 14.06 3.87
N TYR A 23 3.09 13.56 5.09
CA TYR A 23 4.24 13.21 5.92
C TYR A 23 4.22 11.71 6.20
N ASP A 24 5.39 11.10 6.11
CA ASP A 24 5.59 9.73 6.54
C ASP A 24 6.54 9.74 7.75
N PHE A 25 6.23 8.91 8.71
CA PHE A 25 7.04 8.71 9.91
C PHE A 25 7.27 7.22 10.12
N GLY A 26 8.50 6.82 10.42
CA GLY A 26 8.83 5.44 10.70
C GLY A 26 9.83 5.28 11.83
N VAL A 27 9.63 4.26 12.64
CA VAL A 27 10.54 3.85 13.71
C VAL A 27 10.81 2.36 13.58
N GLN A 28 12.08 1.98 13.68
CA GLN A 28 12.50 0.59 13.76
C GLN A 28 13.47 0.41 14.91
N HIS A 29 13.25 -0.62 15.70
CA HIS A 29 14.09 -1.00 16.82
C HIS A 29 14.49 -2.46 16.71
N LYS A 30 15.78 -2.75 16.97
CA LYS A 30 16.34 -4.09 17.04
C LYS A 30 16.76 -4.39 18.48
N GLY A 31 16.56 -5.62 18.91
CA GLY A 31 16.93 -6.04 20.26
C GLY A 31 15.89 -5.66 21.32
N LEU A 32 14.60 -5.74 21.02
CA LEU A 32 13.52 -5.41 21.95
C LEU A 32 13.46 -6.44 23.08
N ALA A 33 13.25 -5.95 24.32
CA ALA A 33 13.06 -6.76 25.53
C ALA A 33 14.20 -7.77 25.82
N GLY A 34 15.44 -7.44 25.43
CA GLY A 34 16.60 -8.31 25.61
C GLY A 34 16.73 -9.44 24.59
N LEU A 35 15.86 -9.49 23.58
CA LEU A 35 15.91 -10.42 22.47
C LEU A 35 16.64 -9.75 21.28
N GLU A 36 17.94 -9.95 21.15
CA GLU A 36 18.78 -9.31 20.12
C GLU A 36 18.31 -9.59 18.69
N ASN A 37 17.65 -10.74 18.47
CA ASN A 37 17.16 -11.17 17.17
C ASN A 37 15.75 -10.69 16.85
N LEU A 38 15.09 -9.93 17.76
CA LEU A 38 13.78 -9.37 17.56
C LEU A 38 13.87 -7.95 17.03
N GLU A 39 13.24 -7.70 15.91
CA GLU A 39 13.10 -6.37 15.32
C GLU A 39 11.62 -5.98 15.30
N VAL A 40 11.35 -4.73 15.65
CA VAL A 40 10.01 -4.14 15.66
C VAL A 40 10.03 -2.90 14.79
N GLY A 41 9.01 -2.72 13.98
CA GLY A 41 8.86 -1.55 13.13
C GLY A 41 7.45 -0.99 13.19
N PHE A 42 7.37 0.35 13.12
CA PHE A 42 6.12 1.09 12.96
C PHE A 42 6.31 2.11 11.84
N ALA A 43 5.30 2.29 11.03
CA ALA A 43 5.27 3.37 10.05
C ALA A 43 3.87 3.96 9.95
N LEU A 44 3.83 5.29 9.87
CA LEU A 44 2.65 6.08 9.50
C LEU A 44 2.98 6.70 8.15
N LYS A 45 2.10 6.51 7.17
CA LYS A 45 2.30 7.02 5.82
C LYS A 45 1.14 7.88 5.39
N ASN A 46 1.45 8.86 4.54
CA ASN A 46 0.48 9.77 3.95
C ASN A 46 -0.34 10.57 4.98
N PHE A 47 0.23 10.86 6.15
CA PHE A 47 -0.43 11.73 7.12
C PHE A 47 -0.37 13.18 6.65
N GLY A 48 -1.52 13.81 6.44
CA GLY A 48 -1.57 15.19 5.93
C GLY A 48 -2.96 15.80 6.02
N GLN A 49 -3.08 17.02 5.51
CA GLN A 49 -4.36 17.71 5.44
C GLN A 49 -5.16 17.20 4.24
N PRO A 50 -6.50 17.18 4.33
CA PRO A 50 -7.36 16.88 3.20
C PRO A 50 -7.03 17.75 1.99
N MET A 51 -7.09 17.14 0.82
CA MET A 51 -6.91 17.82 -0.46
C MET A 51 -8.27 18.23 -1.04
N LYS A 52 -8.25 19.23 -1.91
CA LYS A 52 -9.46 19.73 -2.58
C LYS A 52 -9.13 20.10 -4.02
N TYR A 53 -9.95 19.65 -4.94
CA TYR A 53 -9.81 20.04 -6.33
C TYR A 53 -10.24 21.49 -6.54
N ASP A 54 -9.46 22.21 -7.33
CA ASP A 54 -9.74 23.55 -7.81
C ASP A 54 -9.36 23.69 -9.29
N GLY A 55 -9.97 24.62 -9.99
CA GLY A 55 -9.66 24.90 -11.39
C GLY A 55 -10.90 25.29 -12.22
N GLU A 56 -10.64 25.68 -13.46
CA GLU A 56 -11.68 26.12 -14.39
C GLU A 56 -12.67 24.99 -14.77
N GLY A 57 -12.25 23.73 -14.64
CA GLY A 57 -13.11 22.57 -14.90
C GLY A 57 -14.28 22.42 -13.94
N LEU A 58 -14.27 23.15 -12.81
CA LEU A 58 -15.41 23.22 -11.88
C LEU A 58 -16.42 24.32 -12.23
N GLY A 59 -16.21 25.05 -13.31
CA GLY A 59 -17.12 26.08 -13.77
C GLY A 59 -18.30 25.53 -14.56
N VAL A 60 -19.49 26.04 -14.28
CA VAL A 60 -20.75 25.70 -14.95
C VAL A 60 -21.45 26.98 -15.36
N PHE A 61 -21.92 27.01 -16.60
CA PHE A 61 -22.88 28.06 -17.01
C PHE A 61 -24.30 27.60 -16.65
N ALA A 62 -25.00 28.35 -15.89
CA ALA A 62 -26.38 28.05 -15.47
C ALA A 62 -27.22 29.31 -15.28
N THR A 63 -28.53 29.14 -15.45
CA THR A 63 -29.50 30.17 -15.11
C THR A 63 -30.03 29.92 -13.71
N ALA A 64 -30.06 30.94 -12.87
CA ALA A 64 -30.64 30.83 -11.53
C ALA A 64 -32.13 30.47 -11.64
N SER A 65 -32.58 29.47 -10.87
CA SER A 65 -33.96 28.99 -10.89
C SER A 65 -34.95 30.15 -10.60
N GLY A 66 -35.96 30.31 -11.46
CA GLY A 66 -36.96 31.38 -11.33
C GLY A 66 -36.49 32.77 -11.78
N SER A 67 -35.42 32.85 -12.55
CA SER A 67 -34.87 34.11 -13.06
C SER A 67 -34.94 34.14 -14.59
N ASP A 68 -35.37 35.27 -15.18
CA ASP A 68 -35.30 35.56 -16.62
C ASP A 68 -33.92 36.12 -17.04
N ARG A 69 -32.90 36.01 -16.16
CA ARG A 69 -31.54 36.45 -16.45
C ARG A 69 -30.84 35.49 -17.40
N PRO A 70 -29.95 35.99 -18.24
CA PRO A 70 -29.10 35.12 -19.05
C PRO A 70 -28.23 34.19 -18.18
N GLU A 71 -27.76 33.13 -18.77
CA GLU A 71 -26.79 32.21 -18.12
C GLU A 71 -25.61 33.00 -17.56
N ASP A 72 -25.21 32.65 -16.35
CA ASP A 72 -24.05 33.21 -15.69
C ASP A 72 -23.07 32.07 -15.31
N TYR A 73 -21.83 32.43 -15.09
CA TYR A 73 -20.79 31.48 -14.73
C TYR A 73 -20.77 31.23 -13.23
N TYR A 74 -20.97 29.98 -12.85
CA TYR A 74 -20.90 29.53 -11.46
C TYR A 74 -19.74 28.55 -11.28
N LYS A 75 -18.97 28.75 -10.24
CA LYS A 75 -17.94 27.80 -9.84
C LYS A 75 -18.51 26.87 -8.77
N VAL A 76 -18.51 25.57 -9.06
CA VAL A 76 -18.91 24.54 -8.10
C VAL A 76 -17.77 24.33 -7.11
N ASP A 77 -18.08 24.34 -5.84
CA ASP A 77 -17.12 24.07 -4.78
C ASP A 77 -16.98 22.55 -4.61
N ALA A 78 -15.79 21.99 -4.89
CA ALA A 78 -15.54 20.58 -4.76
C ALA A 78 -15.46 20.18 -3.28
N ALA A 79 -15.90 18.99 -2.93
CA ALA A 79 -15.65 18.42 -1.61
C ALA A 79 -14.15 18.15 -1.41
N SER A 80 -13.70 18.26 -0.17
CA SER A 80 -12.38 17.83 0.23
C SER A 80 -12.35 16.31 0.38
N PHE A 81 -11.18 15.72 0.17
CA PHE A 81 -10.94 14.29 0.37
C PHE A 81 -9.64 14.09 1.17
N ASP A 82 -9.65 13.09 2.02
CA ASP A 82 -8.50 12.76 2.84
C ASP A 82 -7.42 12.05 2.02
N LEU A 83 -6.18 12.16 2.48
CA LEU A 83 -5.08 11.37 1.91
C LEU A 83 -5.23 9.89 2.31
N PRO A 84 -4.74 8.95 1.49
CA PRO A 84 -4.78 7.52 1.78
C PRO A 84 -3.80 7.17 2.91
N PHE A 85 -4.21 7.49 4.13
CA PHE A 85 -3.44 7.20 5.33
C PHE A 85 -3.24 5.70 5.52
N VAL A 86 -2.03 5.30 5.88
CA VAL A 86 -1.67 3.91 6.16
C VAL A 86 -0.87 3.83 7.45
N PHE A 87 -1.22 2.87 8.29
CA PHE A 87 -0.47 2.48 9.47
C PHE A 87 0.07 1.07 9.30
N ASP A 88 1.38 0.91 9.40
CA ASP A 88 2.07 -0.38 9.38
C ASP A 88 2.68 -0.68 10.74
N MET A 89 2.52 -1.90 11.21
CA MET A 89 3.21 -2.45 12.36
C MET A 89 3.80 -3.81 12.00
N GLY A 90 5.11 -3.99 12.23
CA GLY A 90 5.80 -5.22 11.89
C GLY A 90 6.68 -5.74 13.01
N LEU A 91 6.75 -7.06 13.09
CA LEU A 91 7.68 -7.80 13.94
C LEU A 91 8.47 -8.76 13.05
N LYS A 92 9.78 -8.82 13.26
CA LYS A 92 10.68 -9.78 12.61
C LYS A 92 11.54 -10.45 13.67
N TYR A 93 11.64 -11.76 13.60
CA TYR A 93 12.48 -12.54 14.48
C TYR A 93 13.40 -13.46 13.68
N ASN A 94 14.69 -13.40 13.95
CA ASN A 94 15.66 -14.29 13.34
C ASN A 94 15.96 -15.46 14.27
N VAL A 95 15.80 -16.69 13.78
CA VAL A 95 16.09 -17.92 14.50
C VAL A 95 16.82 -18.92 13.61
N ALA A 96 18.00 -19.33 14.01
CA ALA A 96 18.83 -20.31 13.30
C ALA A 96 19.01 -20.01 11.80
N GLY A 97 19.14 -18.73 11.43
CA GLY A 97 19.30 -18.31 10.03
C GLY A 97 17.99 -18.16 9.25
N ALA A 98 16.85 -18.52 9.85
CA ALA A 98 15.54 -18.23 9.30
C ALA A 98 15.02 -16.92 9.81
N ASP A 99 14.46 -16.10 8.93
CA ASP A 99 13.72 -14.89 9.24
C ASP A 99 12.22 -15.20 9.26
N LEU A 100 11.58 -14.93 10.38
CA LEU A 100 10.13 -15.01 10.54
C LEU A 100 9.59 -13.60 10.74
N GLY A 101 8.52 -13.24 10.07
CA GLY A 101 7.94 -11.92 10.18
C GLY A 101 6.42 -11.93 10.15
N VAL A 102 5.85 -10.92 10.80
CA VAL A 102 4.44 -10.58 10.73
C VAL A 102 4.32 -9.07 10.54
N THR A 103 3.44 -8.67 9.65
CA THR A 103 3.11 -7.24 9.43
C THR A 103 1.61 -7.09 9.41
N TYR A 104 1.11 -6.15 10.18
CA TYR A 104 -0.25 -5.64 10.12
C TYR A 104 -0.24 -4.28 9.45
N THR A 105 -1.10 -4.10 8.47
CA THR A 105 -1.30 -2.85 7.74
C THR A 105 -2.76 -2.43 7.88
N SER A 106 -3.00 -1.25 8.44
CA SER A 106 -4.33 -0.63 8.47
C SER A 106 -4.41 0.44 7.40
N ASN A 107 -5.39 0.32 6.52
CA ASN A 107 -5.60 1.19 5.36
C ASN A 107 -6.85 2.04 5.55
N TYR A 108 -6.77 3.35 5.27
CA TYR A 108 -7.91 4.26 5.42
C TYR A 108 -9.03 3.98 4.39
N TYR A 109 -8.67 3.64 3.16
CA TYR A 109 -9.63 3.42 2.05
C TYR A 109 -9.74 1.97 1.59
N SER A 110 -9.09 1.04 2.27
CA SER A 110 -9.07 -0.37 1.90
C SER A 110 -9.20 -1.23 3.16
N THR A 111 -9.29 -2.53 2.97
CA THR A 111 -9.28 -3.49 4.07
C THR A 111 -7.94 -3.53 4.79
N ASP A 112 -7.96 -3.82 6.07
CA ASP A 112 -6.76 -4.10 6.84
C ASP A 112 -6.13 -5.41 6.38
N GLU A 113 -4.81 -5.49 6.41
CA GLU A 113 -4.05 -6.63 5.91
C GLU A 113 -3.15 -7.23 7.00
N LEU A 114 -3.12 -8.54 7.08
CA LEU A 114 -2.16 -9.29 7.87
C LEU A 114 -1.25 -10.09 6.94
N LYS A 115 0.06 -9.87 7.07
CA LYS A 115 1.09 -10.54 6.27
C LYS A 115 1.98 -11.36 7.18
N LEU A 116 2.17 -12.62 6.85
CA LEU A 116 3.13 -13.51 7.47
C LEU A 116 4.25 -13.79 6.47
N TYR A 117 5.47 -13.90 6.97
CA TYR A 117 6.65 -14.15 6.17
C TYR A 117 7.57 -15.15 6.86
N ALA A 118 8.13 -16.07 6.08
CA ALA A 118 9.23 -16.92 6.49
C ALA A 118 10.27 -16.95 5.38
N GLY A 119 11.54 -16.70 5.71
CA GLY A 119 12.64 -16.69 4.78
C GLY A 119 13.87 -17.39 5.34
N TYR A 120 14.68 -17.94 4.46
CA TYR A 120 15.94 -18.60 4.83
C TYR A 120 17.06 -18.18 3.87
N GLY A 121 18.16 -17.73 4.47
CA GLY A 121 19.38 -17.42 3.73
C GLY A 121 20.20 -18.69 3.47
N LEU A 122 20.50 -18.96 2.21
CA LEU A 122 21.39 -20.02 1.76
C LEU A 122 22.79 -19.43 1.60
N GLU A 123 23.68 -19.73 2.53
CA GLU A 123 24.98 -19.10 2.64
C GLU A 123 25.78 -19.18 1.34
N GLY A 124 26.08 -18.01 0.75
CA GLY A 124 26.81 -17.87 -0.51
C GLY A 124 26.07 -18.36 -1.77
N LEU A 125 24.77 -18.64 -1.68
CA LEU A 125 23.94 -19.04 -2.82
C LEU A 125 22.76 -18.08 -3.03
N GLY A 126 22.23 -17.46 -1.96
CA GLY A 126 21.05 -16.59 -2.06
C GLY A 126 20.06 -16.79 -0.93
N SER A 127 18.78 -16.68 -1.22
CA SER A 127 17.72 -16.85 -0.22
C SER A 127 16.44 -17.38 -0.85
N VAL A 128 15.60 -17.97 -0.02
CA VAL A 128 14.24 -18.39 -0.40
C VAL A 128 13.26 -17.88 0.68
N GLY A 129 12.04 -17.61 0.28
CA GLY A 129 11.01 -17.15 1.21
C GLY A 129 9.62 -17.52 0.75
N ILE A 130 8.74 -17.62 1.73
CA ILE A 130 7.30 -17.81 1.57
C ILE A 130 6.58 -16.73 2.35
N GLY A 131 5.55 -16.18 1.77
CA GLY A 131 4.65 -15.22 2.40
C GLY A 131 3.22 -15.70 2.35
N PHE A 132 2.43 -15.24 3.29
CA PHE A 132 0.98 -15.40 3.29
C PHE A 132 0.37 -14.06 3.64
N GLN A 133 -0.61 -13.63 2.87
CA GLN A 133 -1.39 -12.43 3.12
C GLN A 133 -2.85 -12.79 3.26
N THR A 134 -3.52 -12.15 4.20
CA THR A 134 -4.97 -12.15 4.32
C THR A 134 -5.46 -10.75 4.67
N SER A 135 -6.58 -10.37 4.09
CA SER A 135 -7.25 -9.10 4.35
C SER A 135 -8.48 -9.31 5.21
N GLY A 136 -8.81 -8.33 6.06
CA GLY A 136 -10.10 -8.32 6.75
C GLY A 136 -11.24 -8.14 5.74
N ALA A 137 -12.44 -8.60 6.08
CA ALA A 137 -13.63 -8.24 5.33
C ALA A 137 -13.76 -6.71 5.32
N ALA A 138 -14.08 -6.11 4.15
CA ALA A 138 -14.40 -4.70 4.09
C ALA A 138 -15.51 -4.43 5.10
N GLN A 139 -15.34 -3.42 5.97
CA GLN A 139 -16.45 -2.94 6.77
C GLN A 139 -17.51 -2.44 5.78
N GLU A 140 -18.68 -3.07 5.80
CA GLU A 140 -19.85 -2.51 5.14
C GLU A 140 -20.00 -1.07 5.64
N LEU A 141 -19.69 -0.12 4.80
CA LEU A 141 -20.16 1.24 4.99
C LEU A 141 -21.68 1.14 4.92
N ASP A 142 -22.30 1.26 6.07
CA ASP A 142 -23.74 1.20 6.31
C ASP A 142 -24.47 2.11 5.31
N HIS A 143 -24.74 1.60 4.13
CA HIS A 143 -25.67 2.23 3.19
C HIS A 143 -27.07 1.90 3.68
N HIS A 144 -27.61 2.80 4.50
CA HIS A 144 -29.00 2.81 4.85
C HIS A 144 -29.88 2.78 3.60
N GLY A 145 -30.56 1.66 3.42
CA GLY A 145 -31.74 1.53 2.59
C GLY A 145 -31.50 0.87 1.24
N ASP A 146 -31.66 -0.44 1.20
CA ASP A 146 -32.59 -1.16 0.34
C ASP A 146 -32.28 -2.66 0.52
N ASP A 147 -33.26 -3.38 1.08
CA ASP A 147 -33.28 -4.85 1.18
C ASP A 147 -33.21 -5.48 -0.21
N HIS A 148 -32.03 -5.62 -0.76
CA HIS A 148 -31.74 -6.56 -1.84
C HIS A 148 -30.83 -7.65 -1.29
N ASP A 149 -31.46 -8.78 -1.00
CA ASP A 149 -30.85 -10.07 -0.73
C ASP A 149 -29.93 -10.44 -1.92
N HIS A 150 -28.69 -9.99 -1.89
CA HIS A 150 -27.64 -10.40 -2.80
C HIS A 150 -26.79 -11.45 -2.08
N GLY A 151 -27.03 -12.71 -2.50
CA GLY A 151 -26.32 -13.87 -1.98
C GLY A 151 -24.80 -13.70 -2.07
N ASP A 152 -24.14 -14.30 -1.08
CA ASP A 152 -22.70 -14.56 -0.89
C ASP A 152 -21.78 -13.67 -1.72
N ASP A 153 -21.55 -12.44 -1.25
CA ASP A 153 -20.72 -11.45 -1.91
C ASP A 153 -19.22 -11.71 -1.62
N ASP A 154 -18.64 -12.62 -2.39
CA ASP A 154 -17.17 -12.78 -2.54
C ASP A 154 -16.48 -11.58 -3.23
N TRP A 155 -17.14 -10.43 -3.34
CA TRP A 155 -16.69 -9.25 -4.11
C TRP A 155 -15.58 -8.45 -3.46
N TYR A 156 -15.24 -8.71 -2.20
CA TYR A 156 -14.30 -7.89 -1.43
C TYR A 156 -13.04 -8.63 -0.99
N THR A 157 -12.70 -9.75 -1.60
CA THR A 157 -11.42 -10.38 -1.36
C THR A 157 -10.31 -9.58 -2.05
N ASN A 158 -9.29 -9.20 -1.29
CA ASN A 158 -8.10 -8.58 -1.88
C ASN A 158 -7.45 -9.60 -2.83
N PRO A 159 -7.27 -9.30 -4.13
CA PRO A 159 -6.72 -10.25 -5.08
C PRO A 159 -5.30 -10.74 -4.73
N SER A 160 -4.57 -10.03 -3.87
CA SER A 160 -3.25 -10.45 -3.39
C SER A 160 -3.29 -11.34 -2.15
N ASP A 161 -4.48 -11.70 -1.63
CA ASP A 161 -4.59 -12.65 -0.53
C ASP A 161 -4.17 -14.04 -0.97
N GLY A 162 -3.45 -14.73 -0.09
CA GLY A 162 -2.95 -16.07 -0.34
C GLY A 162 -1.46 -16.21 -0.16
N VAL A 163 -0.90 -17.24 -0.74
CA VAL A 163 0.50 -17.63 -0.57
C VAL A 163 1.37 -17.06 -1.69
N SER A 164 2.43 -16.38 -1.31
CA SER A 164 3.47 -15.84 -2.20
C SER A 164 4.80 -16.57 -1.99
N PHE A 165 5.64 -16.60 -3.02
CA PHE A 165 6.96 -17.19 -2.98
C PHE A 165 8.00 -16.20 -3.50
N GLY A 166 9.21 -16.27 -2.93
CA GLY A 166 10.35 -15.50 -3.39
C GLY A 166 11.63 -16.32 -3.34
N ALA A 167 12.52 -16.08 -4.29
CA ALA A 167 13.86 -16.64 -4.30
C ALA A 167 14.84 -15.59 -4.83
N SER A 168 16.03 -15.55 -4.25
CA SER A 168 17.14 -14.73 -4.71
C SER A 168 18.34 -15.63 -4.91
N LEU A 169 19.01 -15.51 -6.06
CA LEU A 169 20.23 -16.25 -6.38
C LEU A 169 21.38 -15.25 -6.48
N ASP A 170 22.41 -15.45 -5.64
CA ASP A 170 23.65 -14.70 -5.71
C ASP A 170 24.55 -15.30 -6.80
N MET A 171 24.74 -14.52 -7.85
CA MET A 171 25.56 -14.91 -9.01
C MET A 171 27.04 -14.57 -8.83
N SER A 172 27.42 -13.89 -7.75
CA SER A 172 28.81 -13.44 -7.55
C SER A 172 29.82 -14.56 -7.58
N ARG A 173 29.45 -15.75 -7.06
CA ARG A 173 30.29 -16.93 -7.07
C ARG A 173 30.51 -17.53 -8.47
N PHE A 174 29.57 -17.33 -9.40
CA PHE A 174 29.59 -17.95 -10.71
C PHE A 174 30.26 -17.09 -11.77
N ILE A 175 30.08 -15.78 -11.68
CA ILE A 175 30.51 -14.84 -12.73
C ILE A 175 31.53 -13.81 -12.26
N GLY A 176 31.89 -13.82 -10.96
CA GLY A 176 32.86 -12.89 -10.39
C GLY A 176 32.42 -11.41 -10.37
N ALA A 177 31.17 -11.13 -10.70
CA ALA A 177 30.55 -9.82 -10.60
C ALA A 177 29.52 -9.82 -9.47
N ASN A 178 29.37 -8.69 -8.79
CA ASN A 178 28.44 -8.54 -7.66
C ASN A 178 26.99 -8.42 -8.23
N MET A 179 26.38 -9.56 -8.51
CA MET A 179 25.09 -9.65 -9.20
C MET A 179 24.17 -10.66 -8.50
N SER A 180 22.90 -10.32 -8.36
CA SER A 180 21.84 -11.25 -7.96
C SER A 180 20.68 -11.27 -8.94
N VAL A 181 20.01 -12.42 -9.02
CA VAL A 181 18.75 -12.60 -9.73
C VAL A 181 17.68 -12.90 -8.69
N ASP A 182 16.64 -12.08 -8.65
CA ASP A 182 15.52 -12.22 -7.74
C ASP A 182 14.28 -12.65 -8.52
N TYR A 183 13.53 -13.60 -7.98
CA TYR A 183 12.23 -14.02 -8.50
C TYR A 183 11.19 -13.93 -7.40
N SER A 184 10.02 -13.42 -7.71
CA SER A 184 8.86 -13.45 -6.81
C SER A 184 7.58 -13.79 -7.56
N MET A 185 6.68 -14.47 -6.87
CA MET A 185 5.36 -14.83 -7.33
C MET A 185 4.33 -14.46 -6.27
N VAL A 186 3.32 -13.71 -6.67
CA VAL A 186 2.23 -13.24 -5.80
C VAL A 186 0.90 -13.61 -6.45
N PRO A 187 -0.05 -14.20 -5.71
CA PRO A 187 -1.39 -14.46 -6.23
C PRO A 187 -2.10 -13.15 -6.54
N MET A 188 -2.98 -13.17 -7.51
CA MET A 188 -3.82 -12.05 -7.92
C MET A 188 -5.29 -12.47 -8.03
N GLY A 189 -5.72 -13.42 -7.19
CA GLY A 189 -7.08 -13.96 -7.19
C GLY A 189 -7.50 -14.44 -8.58
N ASP A 190 -8.64 -14.01 -9.08
CA ASP A 190 -9.17 -14.36 -10.40
C ASP A 190 -8.30 -13.88 -11.58
N PHE A 191 -7.39 -12.93 -11.34
CA PHE A 191 -6.43 -12.46 -12.33
C PHE A 191 -5.20 -13.37 -12.47
N GLY A 192 -5.15 -14.48 -11.71
CA GLY A 192 -4.08 -15.46 -11.76
C GLY A 192 -2.92 -15.13 -10.84
N THR A 193 -1.69 -15.08 -11.36
CA THR A 193 -0.47 -14.81 -10.57
C THR A 193 0.37 -13.73 -11.23
N ASN A 194 0.93 -12.85 -10.40
CA ASN A 194 1.94 -11.90 -10.83
C ASN A 194 3.33 -12.47 -10.54
N SER A 195 4.17 -12.56 -11.57
CA SER A 195 5.55 -13.05 -11.46
C SER A 195 6.53 -11.94 -11.84
N ILE A 196 7.48 -11.67 -10.98
CA ILE A 196 8.47 -10.61 -11.15
C ILE A 196 9.86 -11.24 -11.15
N VAL A 197 10.66 -10.92 -12.17
CA VAL A 197 12.09 -11.21 -12.21
C VAL A 197 12.85 -9.91 -12.16
N ALA A 198 13.79 -9.80 -11.23
CA ALA A 198 14.64 -8.62 -11.10
C ALA A 198 16.13 -9.03 -11.16
N LEU A 199 16.93 -8.18 -11.81
CA LEU A 199 18.38 -8.29 -11.85
C LEU A 199 18.96 -7.12 -11.05
N ARG A 200 19.79 -7.44 -10.06
CA ARG A 200 20.50 -6.44 -9.25
C ARG A 200 21.99 -6.55 -9.53
N ILE A 201 22.62 -5.45 -9.90
CA ILE A 201 24.07 -5.36 -10.16
C ILE A 201 24.61 -4.27 -9.24
N ALA A 202 25.66 -4.59 -8.46
CA ALA A 202 26.38 -3.62 -7.65
C ALA A 202 27.79 -3.42 -8.22
N PHE A 203 28.19 -2.15 -8.38
CA PHE A 203 29.49 -1.74 -8.92
C PHE A 203 30.43 -1.28 -7.80
#